data_f4504541a5743248a56d267e5b0b0ab0
#
_entry.id   f4504541a5743248a56d267e5b0b0ab0
#
_cell.length_a   1.000
_cell.length_b   1.000
_cell.length_c   1.000
_cell.angle_alpha   90.00
_cell.angle_beta   90.00
_cell.angle_gamma   90.00
#
_symmetry.space_group_name_H-M   'P 1'
#
loop_
_entity.id
_entity.type
_entity.pdbx_description
1 polymer ?
#
loop_
_entity_poly.entity_id
_entity_poly.type
_entity_poly.pdbx_seq_one_letter_code
_entity_poly.pdbx_strand_id
1 'polypeptide(L)'
;MTDLLRGRGKVALVGVHASPPEVDLHRFFWRELELVGCRVYESVDFERAIRIAAAGEVDLESLVSKVVSYEEAYWGFEQMRDGGDIVKVLIDCQS
;
A
#
# COMPACT_ATOMS: atom_id res chain seq x y z
N MET A 1 5.71 4.27 -13.54
CA MET A 1 6.39 3.51 -12.46
C MET A 1 7.85 3.20 -12.78
N THR A 2 8.13 2.54 -13.88
CA THR A 2 9.52 2.18 -14.28
C THR A 2 10.44 3.37 -14.54
N ASP A 3 9.91 4.57 -14.80
CA ASP A 3 10.69 5.79 -15.02
C ASP A 3 11.45 6.27 -13.78
N LEU A 4 10.93 5.96 -12.60
CA LEU A 4 11.51 6.36 -11.32
C LEU A 4 12.67 5.47 -10.88
N LEU A 5 12.88 4.35 -11.56
CA LEU A 5 13.92 3.38 -11.20
C LEU A 5 15.25 3.73 -11.86
N ARG A 6 16.32 3.59 -11.11
CA ARG A 6 17.66 3.53 -11.67
C ARG A 6 17.86 2.22 -12.47
N GLY A 7 18.85 2.18 -13.35
CA GLY A 7 19.28 0.91 -13.96
C GLY A 7 19.62 -0.13 -12.87
N ARG A 8 19.33 -1.39 -13.12
CA ARG A 8 19.45 -2.50 -12.16
C ARG A 8 18.64 -2.31 -10.87
N GLY A 9 17.58 -1.49 -10.94
CA GLY A 9 16.68 -1.27 -9.82
C GLY A 9 15.73 -2.44 -9.60
N LYS A 10 15.19 -2.52 -8.40
CA LYS A 10 14.24 -3.55 -7.99
C LYS A 10 12.88 -2.93 -7.69
N VAL A 11 11.82 -3.55 -8.20
CA VAL A 11 10.42 -3.24 -7.89
C VAL A 11 9.86 -4.32 -6.98
N ALA A 12 9.41 -3.95 -5.81
CA ALA A 12 8.60 -4.80 -4.95
C ALA A 12 7.12 -4.63 -5.32
N LEU A 13 6.50 -5.69 -5.81
CA LEU A 13 5.08 -5.69 -6.12
C LEU A 13 4.29 -6.10 -4.87
N VAL A 14 3.66 -5.11 -4.24
CA VAL A 14 2.88 -5.29 -3.02
C VAL A 14 1.43 -4.94 -3.33
N GLY A 15 0.62 -5.90 -3.67
CA GLY A 15 -0.78 -5.66 -3.93
C GLY A 15 -1.39 -6.65 -4.92
N VAL A 16 -2.70 -6.71 -4.90
CA VAL A 16 -3.48 -7.56 -5.79
C VAL A 16 -4.22 -6.68 -6.78
N HIS A 17 -4.04 -6.98 -8.06
CA HIS A 17 -4.78 -6.33 -9.13
C HIS A 17 -6.05 -7.10 -9.45
N ALA A 18 -7.15 -6.39 -9.68
CA ALA A 18 -8.44 -7.00 -10.07
C ALA A 18 -8.37 -7.68 -11.45
N SER A 19 -7.48 -7.19 -12.32
CA SER A 19 -7.18 -7.77 -13.63
C SER A 19 -5.66 -7.72 -13.88
N PRO A 20 -5.10 -8.61 -14.72
CA PRO A 20 -3.69 -8.57 -15.04
C PRO A 20 -3.29 -7.21 -15.64
N PRO A 21 -2.34 -6.48 -15.04
CA PRO A 21 -1.87 -5.22 -15.58
C PRO A 21 -0.92 -5.44 -16.76
N GLU A 22 -0.85 -4.47 -17.65
CA GLU A 22 0.18 -4.43 -18.67
C GLU A 22 1.52 -4.01 -18.07
N VAL A 23 2.58 -4.71 -18.45
CA VAL A 23 3.95 -4.45 -18.01
C VAL A 23 4.86 -4.27 -19.21
N ASP A 24 5.58 -3.15 -19.26
CA ASP A 24 6.58 -2.89 -20.29
C ASP A 24 7.85 -3.72 -20.05
N LEU A 25 7.84 -4.95 -20.59
CA LEU A 25 8.99 -5.87 -20.49
C LEU A 25 10.22 -5.39 -21.26
N HIS A 26 10.02 -4.59 -22.32
CA HIS A 26 11.14 -4.01 -23.08
C HIS A 26 12.00 -3.12 -22.18
N ARG A 27 11.38 -2.31 -21.34
CA ARG A 27 12.07 -1.45 -20.39
C ARG A 27 12.76 -2.25 -19.27
N PHE A 28 12.15 -3.35 -18.83
CA PHE A 28 12.80 -4.27 -17.90
C PHE A 28 14.10 -4.83 -18.47
N PHE A 29 14.08 -5.27 -19.72
CA PHE A 29 15.27 -5.78 -20.41
C PHE A 29 16.38 -4.73 -20.52
N TRP A 30 16.09 -3.57 -21.10
CA TRP A 30 17.10 -2.56 -21.35
C TRP A 30 17.71 -1.92 -20.11
N ARG A 31 16.99 -1.93 -19.01
CA ARG A 31 17.44 -1.35 -17.75
C ARG A 31 17.85 -2.39 -16.72
N GLU A 32 17.85 -3.66 -17.09
CA GLU A 32 18.20 -4.79 -16.21
C GLU A 32 17.42 -4.73 -14.88
N LEU A 33 16.08 -4.47 -14.95
CA LEU A 33 15.23 -4.32 -13.77
C LEU A 33 14.80 -5.67 -13.21
N GLU A 34 14.62 -5.74 -11.90
CA GLU A 34 14.04 -6.88 -11.21
C GLU A 34 12.61 -6.55 -10.76
N LEU A 35 11.69 -7.51 -10.89
CA LEU A 35 10.34 -7.45 -10.34
C LEU A 35 10.17 -8.60 -9.34
N VAL A 36 9.85 -8.26 -8.09
CA VAL A 36 9.70 -9.23 -7.00
C VAL A 36 8.32 -9.11 -6.40
N GLY A 37 7.55 -10.19 -6.43
CA GLY A 37 6.26 -10.27 -5.74
C GLY A 37 6.47 -10.39 -4.22
N CYS A 38 5.72 -9.60 -3.46
CA CYS A 38 5.74 -9.62 -2.00
C CYS A 38 4.33 -9.91 -1.49
N ARG A 39 4.22 -10.86 -0.58
CA ARG A 39 2.95 -11.25 0.00
C ARG A 39 3.12 -11.59 1.47
N VAL A 40 2.13 -11.19 2.26
CA VAL A 40 2.03 -11.44 3.70
C VAL A 40 3.21 -10.87 4.50
N TYR A 41 3.19 -11.07 5.78
CA TYR A 41 4.20 -10.55 6.72
C TYR A 41 4.62 -11.64 7.67
N GLU A 42 5.87 -11.58 8.11
CA GLU A 42 6.38 -12.39 9.21
C GLU A 42 6.31 -11.58 10.53
N SER A 43 6.47 -12.25 11.67
CA SER A 43 6.45 -11.58 12.98
C SER A 43 7.47 -10.46 13.07
N VAL A 44 8.65 -10.65 12.47
CA VAL A 44 9.71 -9.63 12.43
C VAL A 44 9.31 -8.37 11.68
N ASP A 45 8.42 -8.47 10.69
CA ASP A 45 7.94 -7.31 9.94
C ASP A 45 7.00 -6.46 10.80
N PHE A 46 6.16 -7.09 11.61
CA PHE A 46 5.33 -6.38 12.59
C PHE A 46 6.17 -5.66 13.65
N GLU A 47 7.20 -6.30 14.18
CA GLU A 47 8.10 -5.67 15.14
C GLU A 47 8.82 -4.46 14.55
N ARG A 48 9.24 -4.55 13.28
CA ARG A 48 9.86 -3.43 12.56
C ARG A 48 8.86 -2.30 12.34
N ALA A 49 7.65 -2.61 11.90
CA ALA A 49 6.60 -1.63 11.67
C ALA A 49 6.25 -0.86 12.96
N ILE A 50 6.12 -1.57 14.08
CA ILE A 50 5.86 -0.96 15.40
C ILE A 50 7.00 -0.01 15.78
N ARG A 51 8.26 -0.40 15.58
CA ARG A 51 9.42 0.46 15.89
C ARG A 51 9.44 1.73 15.04
N ILE A 52 9.19 1.61 13.74
CA ILE A 52 9.13 2.75 12.81
C ILE A 52 8.00 3.70 13.22
N ALA A 53 6.83 3.16 13.53
CA ALA A 53 5.68 3.95 13.99
C ALA A 53 5.97 4.67 15.31
N ALA A 54 6.54 3.97 16.28
CA ALA A 54 6.89 4.53 17.59
C ALA A 54 8.00 5.60 17.52
N ALA A 55 8.90 5.49 16.56
CA ALA A 55 9.96 6.47 16.33
C ALA A 55 9.45 7.77 15.65
N GLY A 56 8.20 7.79 15.15
CA GLY A 56 7.64 8.94 14.44
C GLY A 56 8.33 9.24 13.10
N GLU A 57 8.98 8.26 12.51
CA GLU A 57 9.68 8.41 11.23
C GLU A 57 8.74 8.52 10.03
N VAL A 58 7.48 8.08 10.21
CA VAL A 58 6.44 8.11 9.20
C VAL A 58 5.21 8.81 9.75
N ASP A 59 4.67 9.76 9.01
CA ASP A 59 3.40 10.41 9.32
C ASP A 59 2.24 9.46 9.02
N LEU A 60 1.90 8.62 9.99
CA LEU A 60 0.81 7.65 9.88
C LEU A 60 -0.57 8.32 9.90
N GLU A 61 -0.70 9.45 10.59
CA GLU A 61 -1.98 10.16 10.71
C GLU A 61 -2.45 10.68 9.34
N SER A 62 -1.54 11.17 8.53
CA SER A 62 -1.86 11.65 7.17
C SER A 62 -2.38 10.55 6.24
N LEU A 63 -2.11 9.28 6.55
CA LEU A 63 -2.60 8.13 5.78
C LEU A 63 -4.05 7.77 6.13
N VAL A 64 -4.55 8.20 7.28
CA VAL A 64 -5.93 7.98 7.70
C VAL A 64 -6.82 9.04 7.08
N SER A 65 -7.53 8.69 6.02
CA SER A 65 -8.42 9.61 5.32
C SER A 65 -9.66 9.93 6.14
N LYS A 66 -10.17 8.96 6.89
CA LYS A 66 -11.38 9.14 7.72
C LYS A 66 -11.47 8.10 8.83
N VAL A 67 -12.09 8.51 9.94
CA VAL A 67 -12.55 7.62 11.00
C VAL A 67 -14.07 7.69 11.01
N VAL A 68 -14.75 6.56 11.01
CA VAL A 68 -16.21 6.46 11.01
C VAL A 68 -16.68 5.62 12.19
N SER A 69 -17.93 5.82 12.60
CA SER A 69 -18.55 4.97 13.63
C SER A 69 -18.84 3.57 13.09
N TYR A 70 -19.20 2.66 13.99
CA TYR A 70 -19.58 1.31 13.60
C TYR A 70 -20.83 1.29 12.70
N GLU A 71 -21.80 2.17 12.96
CA GLU A 71 -23.01 2.32 12.15
C GLU A 71 -22.73 2.80 10.74
N GLU A 72 -21.67 3.59 10.56
CA GLU A 72 -21.24 4.11 9.27
C GLU A 72 -20.24 3.19 8.54
N ALA A 73 -19.93 2.01 9.09
CA ALA A 73 -18.94 1.09 8.54
C ALA A 73 -19.22 0.74 7.07
N TYR A 74 -20.49 0.47 6.71
CA TYR A 74 -20.87 0.17 5.34
C TYR A 74 -20.51 1.31 4.38
N TRP A 75 -20.79 2.53 4.76
CA TRP A 75 -20.40 3.71 4.00
C TRP A 75 -18.87 3.81 3.85
N GLY A 76 -18.13 3.49 4.91
CA GLY A 76 -16.66 3.45 4.86
C GLY A 76 -16.14 2.46 3.81
N PHE A 77 -16.73 1.28 3.70
CA PHE A 77 -16.40 0.30 2.65
C PHE A 77 -16.72 0.81 1.25
N GLU A 78 -17.85 1.49 1.06
CA GLU A 78 -18.21 2.07 -0.24
C GLU A 78 -17.17 3.12 -0.68
N GLN A 79 -16.74 3.99 0.23
CA GLN A 79 -15.71 4.98 -0.06
C GLN A 79 -14.38 4.33 -0.50
N MET A 80 -13.96 3.27 0.17
CA MET A 80 -12.75 2.53 -0.22
C MET A 80 -12.89 1.84 -1.56
N ARG A 81 -14.08 1.32 -1.88
CA ARG A 81 -14.36 0.68 -3.18
C ARG A 81 -14.35 1.71 -4.32
N ASP A 82 -14.94 2.87 -4.11
CA ASP A 82 -15.09 3.90 -5.15
C ASP A 82 -13.75 4.63 -5.42
N GLY A 83 -12.79 4.55 -4.49
CA GLY A 83 -11.43 5.06 -4.64
C GLY A 83 -11.35 6.60 -4.51
N GLY A 84 -10.57 7.23 -5.36
CA GLY A 84 -10.27 8.67 -5.29
C GLY A 84 -9.13 8.96 -4.31
N ASP A 85 -9.29 10.01 -3.51
CA ASP A 85 -8.27 10.44 -2.54
C ASP A 85 -8.35 9.71 -1.20
N ILE A 86 -9.15 8.64 -1.12
CA ILE A 86 -9.29 7.83 0.09
C ILE A 86 -8.19 6.78 0.14
N VAL A 87 -7.29 6.91 1.09
CA VAL A 87 -6.19 5.97 1.33
C VAL A 87 -6.57 4.90 2.35
N LYS A 88 -7.14 5.32 3.48
CA LYS A 88 -7.54 4.43 4.57
C LYS A 88 -8.74 4.99 5.34
N VAL A 89 -9.72 4.14 5.56
CA VAL A 89 -10.83 4.41 6.49
C VAL A 89 -10.68 3.51 7.71
N LEU A 90 -10.75 4.07 8.89
CA LEU A 90 -10.80 3.34 10.15
C LEU A 90 -12.23 3.32 10.68
N ILE A 91 -12.62 2.23 11.31
CA ILE A 91 -13.90 2.09 11.99
C ILE A 91 -13.63 2.15 13.49
N ASP A 92 -14.22 3.14 14.16
CA ASP A 92 -14.19 3.21 15.61
C ASP A 92 -15.26 2.26 16.17
N CYS A 93 -14.82 1.17 16.76
CA CYS A 93 -15.70 0.15 17.33
C CYS A 93 -16.17 0.49 18.76
N GLN A 94 -15.77 1.65 19.30
CA GLN A 94 -16.14 2.10 20.65
C GLN A 94 -17.16 3.24 20.63
N SER A 95 -17.40 3.82 19.49
CA SER A 95 -18.35 4.91 19.30
C SER A 95 -19.65 4.45 18.67
#